data_e17f19879e2edd04962350e93e890014
#
_entry.id   e17f19879e2edd04962350e93e890014
#
_cell.length_a   1.000
_cell.length_b   1.000
_cell.length_c   1.000
_cell.angle_alpha   90.00
_cell.angle_beta   90.00
_cell.angle_gamma   90.00
#
_symmetry.space_group_name_H-M   'P 1'
#
loop_
_entity.id
_entity.type
_entity.pdbx_description
1 polymer ?
#
loop_
_entity_poly.entity_id
_entity_poly.type
_entity_poly.pdbx_seq_one_letter_code
_entity_poly.pdbx_strand_id
1 'polypeptide(L)'
;SDAAGRRLEVWRSLDRMPVFAKAGAIVPLQDVAESGEAINSIANPQALRVLVFPGADGSFVMREDRGTWGATSADTAIAFTWGGADASPSAFTVAPVTGDTSAVPESRDWTVVFRGVAPVDAASGVRAWSGEAPVEATVAYDEATMSLTVSVTGISSAASLRIEIPGGLRIADNPVESDAMDLLLHAQMLYRTKELALQAVHKLGIGAIGALRTMNRGPRYANDFWITDMPDAVAGALEEILLRS
;
A
#
# COMPACT_ATOMS: atom_id res chain seq x y z
N SER A 1 15.56 1.56 9.10
CA SER A 1 14.33 1.21 9.84
C SER A 1 14.66 1.16 11.33
N ASP A 2 13.95 1.94 12.11
CA ASP A 2 14.12 1.97 13.55
C ASP A 2 13.54 0.65 14.12
N ALA A 3 14.40 -0.28 14.51
CA ALA A 3 14.00 -1.59 15.03
C ALA A 3 13.15 -1.50 16.32
N ALA A 4 13.17 -0.34 16.98
CA ALA A 4 12.40 -0.06 18.19
C ALA A 4 10.97 0.46 17.90
N GLY A 5 10.66 0.76 16.63
CA GLY A 5 9.43 1.46 16.27
C GLY A 5 9.43 2.92 16.71
N ARG A 6 8.38 3.65 16.37
CA ARG A 6 8.16 5.05 16.77
C ARG A 6 6.70 5.32 17.07
N ARG A 7 6.44 6.30 17.93
CA ARG A 7 5.09 6.82 18.17
C ARG A 7 4.78 7.87 17.10
N LEU A 8 3.63 7.74 16.44
CA LEU A 8 3.08 8.74 15.55
C LEU A 8 1.74 9.23 16.09
N GLU A 9 1.50 10.55 16.01
CA GLU A 9 0.18 11.12 16.16
C GLU A 9 -0.42 11.30 14.78
N VAL A 10 -1.54 10.63 14.53
CA VAL A 10 -2.15 10.56 13.20
C VAL A 10 -3.46 11.31 13.21
N TRP A 11 -3.59 12.31 12.33
CA TRP A 11 -4.78 13.15 12.22
C TRP A 11 -5.57 12.78 10.95
N ARG A 12 -6.84 12.48 11.12
CA ARG A 12 -7.76 12.17 10.03
C ARG A 12 -9.09 12.87 10.25
N SER A 13 -9.79 13.17 9.16
CA SER A 13 -11.19 13.58 9.22
C SER A 13 -12.05 12.44 9.77
N LEU A 14 -13.24 12.78 10.30
CA LEU A 14 -14.12 11.82 10.98
C LEU A 14 -14.63 10.68 10.07
N ASP A 15 -14.59 10.88 8.76
CA ASP A 15 -14.96 9.92 7.72
C ASP A 15 -13.81 9.01 7.28
N ARG A 16 -12.60 9.17 7.85
CA ARG A 16 -11.41 8.41 7.50
C ARG A 16 -10.76 7.73 8.69
N MET A 17 -10.38 6.49 8.51
CA MET A 17 -9.65 5.71 9.49
C MET A 17 -8.22 5.47 8.99
N PRO A 18 -7.17 5.70 9.81
CA PRO A 18 -5.81 5.35 9.43
C PRO A 18 -5.65 3.82 9.40
N VAL A 19 -5.07 3.34 8.30
CA VAL A 19 -4.75 1.91 8.11
C VAL A 19 -3.27 1.80 7.80
N PHE A 20 -2.57 0.95 8.54
CA PHE A 20 -1.14 0.70 8.37
C PHE A 20 -0.92 -0.75 7.94
N ALA A 21 -0.07 -0.94 6.95
CA ALA A 21 0.41 -2.24 6.55
C ALA A 21 1.92 -2.35 6.85
N LYS A 22 2.33 -3.51 7.35
CA LYS A 22 3.75 -3.80 7.55
C LYS A 22 4.41 -4.05 6.18
N ALA A 23 5.65 -3.61 6.01
CA ALA A 23 6.45 -4.02 4.86
C ALA A 23 6.51 -5.55 4.74
N GLY A 24 6.32 -6.08 3.53
CA GLY A 24 6.16 -7.50 3.25
C GLY A 24 4.75 -8.05 3.49
N ALA A 25 3.79 -7.25 3.98
CA ALA A 25 2.43 -7.74 4.19
C ALA A 25 1.76 -8.14 2.88
N ILE A 26 1.04 -9.26 2.93
CA ILE A 26 0.23 -9.82 1.84
C ILE A 26 -1.20 -9.92 2.34
N VAL A 27 -2.13 -9.25 1.65
CA VAL A 27 -3.55 -9.18 2.05
C VAL A 27 -4.43 -9.66 0.89
N PRO A 28 -4.86 -10.92 0.88
CA PRO A 28 -5.82 -11.41 -0.10
C PRO A 28 -7.22 -10.85 0.18
N LEU A 29 -7.89 -10.43 -0.87
CA LEU A 29 -9.26 -9.92 -0.88
C LEU A 29 -10.04 -10.63 -1.98
N GLN A 30 -11.34 -10.79 -1.81
CA GLN A 30 -12.22 -11.19 -2.91
C GLN A 30 -12.34 -10.03 -3.90
N ASP A 31 -12.13 -10.28 -5.20
CA ASP A 31 -12.34 -9.29 -6.25
C ASP A 31 -13.79 -9.34 -6.76
N VAL A 32 -14.67 -8.68 -6.02
CA VAL A 32 -16.12 -8.69 -6.30
C VAL A 32 -16.46 -7.99 -7.62
N ALA A 33 -15.66 -6.98 -8.00
CA ALA A 33 -15.93 -6.18 -9.19
C ALA A 33 -15.73 -6.98 -10.50
N GLU A 34 -14.76 -7.88 -10.51
CA GLU A 34 -14.42 -8.67 -11.70
C GLU A 34 -15.11 -10.05 -11.71
N SER A 35 -15.31 -10.64 -10.53
CA SER A 35 -15.90 -11.98 -10.43
C SER A 35 -17.40 -12.01 -10.74
N GLY A 36 -18.11 -10.90 -10.56
CA GLY A 36 -19.57 -10.87 -10.57
C GLY A 36 -20.23 -11.74 -9.48
N GLU A 37 -19.44 -12.24 -8.53
CA GLU A 37 -19.91 -13.03 -7.39
C GLU A 37 -20.75 -12.20 -6.45
N ALA A 38 -21.71 -12.85 -5.79
CA ALA A 38 -22.54 -12.17 -4.80
C ALA A 38 -21.69 -11.71 -3.60
N ILE A 39 -21.84 -10.46 -3.21
CA ILE A 39 -21.23 -9.92 -1.99
C ILE A 39 -21.70 -10.78 -0.81
N ASN A 40 -20.76 -11.12 0.09
CA ASN A 40 -20.98 -12.00 1.24
C ASN A 40 -21.35 -13.45 0.90
N SER A 41 -20.94 -13.96 -0.26
CA SER A 41 -21.00 -15.38 -0.55
C SER A 41 -20.09 -16.16 0.41
N ILE A 42 -20.55 -17.36 0.81
CA ILE A 42 -19.73 -18.33 1.56
C ILE A 42 -18.85 -19.18 0.64
N ALA A 43 -19.04 -19.07 -0.67
CA ALA A 43 -18.21 -19.77 -1.64
C ALA A 43 -16.79 -19.15 -1.68
N ASN A 44 -15.78 -20.00 -1.77
CA ASN A 44 -14.42 -19.54 -1.94
C ASN A 44 -14.25 -18.83 -3.29
N PRO A 45 -13.67 -17.63 -3.33
CA PRO A 45 -13.70 -16.76 -4.51
C PRO A 45 -12.88 -17.33 -5.66
N GLN A 46 -13.40 -17.18 -6.89
CA GLN A 46 -12.67 -17.48 -8.11
C GLN A 46 -11.69 -16.34 -8.46
N ALA A 47 -12.08 -15.08 -8.25
CA ALA A 47 -11.23 -13.92 -8.48
C ALA A 47 -10.69 -13.36 -7.16
N LEU A 48 -9.39 -13.21 -7.07
CA LEU A 48 -8.67 -12.69 -5.92
C LEU A 48 -7.91 -11.43 -6.27
N ARG A 49 -8.05 -10.41 -5.43
CA ARG A 49 -7.22 -9.21 -5.43
C ARG A 49 -6.25 -9.31 -4.25
N VAL A 50 -4.97 -9.36 -4.51
CA VAL A 50 -3.95 -9.50 -3.47
C VAL A 50 -3.16 -8.20 -3.34
N LEU A 51 -3.31 -7.51 -2.21
CA LEU A 51 -2.49 -6.34 -1.92
C LEU A 51 -1.15 -6.82 -1.35
N VAL A 52 -0.07 -6.36 -1.95
CA VAL A 52 1.30 -6.59 -1.48
C VAL A 52 1.91 -5.25 -1.11
N PHE A 53 2.54 -5.17 0.05
CA PHE A 53 3.19 -3.97 0.57
C PHE A 53 4.71 -4.16 0.54
N PRO A 54 5.42 -3.76 -0.52
CA PRO A 54 6.85 -3.94 -0.68
C PRO A 54 7.69 -3.27 0.42
N GLY A 55 9.00 -3.57 0.44
CA GLY A 55 9.96 -3.08 1.42
C GLY A 55 10.58 -4.17 2.30
N ALA A 56 10.02 -5.38 2.27
CA ALA A 56 10.55 -6.58 2.90
C ALA A 56 9.95 -7.82 2.24
N ASP A 57 10.59 -8.97 2.46
CA ASP A 57 10.00 -10.28 2.12
C ASP A 57 8.76 -10.54 2.97
N GLY A 58 7.82 -11.28 2.38
CA GLY A 58 6.58 -11.62 3.05
C GLY A 58 6.05 -13.00 2.68
N SER A 59 5.24 -13.56 3.57
CA SER A 59 4.51 -14.80 3.32
C SER A 59 3.16 -14.79 4.00
N PHE A 60 2.21 -15.49 3.39
CA PHE A 60 0.86 -15.66 3.90
C PHE A 60 0.33 -17.04 3.52
N VAL A 61 -0.39 -17.71 4.40
CA VAL A 61 -1.12 -18.95 4.09
C VAL A 61 -2.60 -18.64 4.14
N MET A 62 -3.24 -18.69 2.97
CA MET A 62 -4.68 -18.56 2.85
C MET A 62 -5.31 -19.92 3.11
N ARG A 63 -6.13 -20.01 4.15
CA ARG A 63 -6.85 -21.22 4.52
C ARG A 63 -8.32 -21.07 4.17
N GLU A 64 -8.84 -22.05 3.45
CA GLU A 64 -10.20 -22.07 2.94
C GLU A 64 -10.85 -23.42 3.20
N ASP A 65 -12.14 -23.42 3.48
CA ASP A 65 -12.95 -24.63 3.67
C ASP A 65 -14.32 -24.47 3.00
N ARG A 66 -15.18 -25.46 3.13
CA ARG A 66 -16.54 -25.44 2.55
C ARG A 66 -17.57 -24.75 3.43
N GLY A 67 -17.16 -24.10 4.52
CA GLY A 67 -18.06 -23.43 5.45
C GLY A 67 -18.94 -24.37 6.28
N THR A 68 -18.62 -25.66 6.35
CA THR A 68 -19.35 -26.63 7.14
C THR A 68 -18.54 -27.05 8.38
N TRP A 69 -19.22 -27.26 9.51
CA TRP A 69 -18.55 -27.67 10.74
C TRP A 69 -17.80 -28.99 10.55
N GLY A 70 -16.51 -29.00 10.94
CA GLY A 70 -15.64 -30.18 10.81
C GLY A 70 -15.12 -30.44 9.40
N ALA A 71 -15.33 -29.53 8.46
CA ALA A 71 -14.76 -29.64 7.12
C ALA A 71 -13.23 -29.60 7.17
N THR A 72 -12.62 -30.36 6.28
CA THR A 72 -11.18 -30.26 5.99
C THR A 72 -10.89 -28.96 5.21
N SER A 73 -9.71 -28.39 5.41
CA SER A 73 -9.29 -27.14 4.77
C SER A 73 -8.32 -27.37 3.62
N ALA A 74 -8.36 -26.43 2.69
CA ALA A 74 -7.33 -26.23 1.68
C ALA A 74 -6.40 -25.11 2.13
N ASP A 75 -5.11 -25.25 1.91
CA ASP A 75 -4.10 -24.21 2.21
C ASP A 75 -3.42 -23.78 0.91
N THR A 76 -3.40 -22.47 0.66
CA THR A 76 -2.68 -21.83 -0.44
C THR A 76 -1.57 -20.94 0.14
N ALA A 77 -0.31 -21.34 -0.05
CA ALA A 77 0.83 -20.56 0.39
C ALA A 77 1.16 -19.48 -0.65
N ILE A 78 1.27 -18.25 -0.19
CA ILE A 78 1.62 -17.06 -0.98
C ILE A 78 2.91 -16.47 -0.41
N ALA A 79 3.85 -16.10 -1.27
CA ALA A 79 5.09 -15.46 -0.85
C ALA A 79 5.44 -14.28 -1.76
N PHE A 80 6.11 -13.31 -1.18
CA PHE A 80 6.68 -12.17 -1.89
C PHE A 80 8.15 -12.04 -1.51
N THR A 81 9.02 -11.98 -2.51
CA THR A 81 10.45 -11.71 -2.36
C THR A 81 10.72 -10.27 -2.79
N TRP A 82 11.26 -9.49 -1.88
CA TRP A 82 11.67 -8.13 -2.10
C TRP A 82 13.07 -8.06 -2.70
N GLY A 83 13.21 -7.60 -3.95
CA GLY A 83 14.51 -7.46 -4.60
C GLY A 83 15.41 -6.38 -4.01
N GLY A 84 14.86 -5.49 -3.18
CA GLY A 84 15.61 -4.44 -2.52
C GLY A 84 16.10 -3.32 -3.42
N ALA A 85 16.98 -2.47 -2.87
CA ALA A 85 17.54 -1.31 -3.56
C ALA A 85 18.55 -1.67 -4.67
N ASP A 86 19.02 -2.91 -4.70
CA ASP A 86 20.08 -3.35 -5.61
C ASP A 86 19.59 -3.77 -7.00
N ALA A 87 18.35 -3.41 -7.34
CA ALA A 87 17.67 -3.80 -8.59
C ALA A 87 17.62 -5.34 -8.82
N SER A 88 17.70 -6.12 -7.75
CA SER A 88 17.48 -7.55 -7.82
C SER A 88 16.00 -7.84 -8.13
N PRO A 89 15.69 -8.93 -8.84
CA PRO A 89 14.32 -9.25 -9.18
C PRO A 89 13.42 -9.34 -7.95
N SER A 90 12.24 -8.71 -8.02
CA SER A 90 11.16 -8.95 -7.07
C SER A 90 10.25 -10.04 -7.62
N ALA A 91 9.74 -10.92 -6.76
CA ALA A 91 8.89 -12.02 -7.17
C ALA A 91 7.70 -12.21 -6.23
N PHE A 92 6.53 -12.41 -6.82
CA PHE A 92 5.33 -12.86 -6.12
C PHE A 92 5.04 -14.29 -6.56
N THR A 93 4.79 -15.19 -5.61
CA THR A 93 4.55 -16.62 -5.89
C THR A 93 3.34 -17.12 -5.14
N VAL A 94 2.58 -18.00 -5.79
CA VAL A 94 1.52 -18.78 -5.17
C VAL A 94 1.86 -20.25 -5.38
N ALA A 95 1.91 -21.01 -4.33
CA ALA A 95 2.14 -22.46 -4.41
C ALA A 95 0.86 -23.18 -4.84
N PRO A 96 0.96 -24.38 -5.41
CA PRO A 96 -0.19 -25.26 -5.62
C PRO A 96 -0.96 -25.45 -4.30
N VAL A 97 -2.27 -25.50 -4.40
CA VAL A 97 -3.16 -25.72 -3.25
C VAL A 97 -2.88 -27.11 -2.66
N THR A 98 -2.84 -27.18 -1.34
CA THR A 98 -2.68 -28.43 -0.58
C THR A 98 -3.87 -28.68 0.34
N GLY A 99 -4.04 -29.90 0.83
CA GLY A 99 -5.17 -30.29 1.66
C GLY A 99 -6.41 -30.65 0.85
N ASP A 100 -7.59 -30.22 1.26
CA ASP A 100 -8.85 -30.50 0.56
C ASP A 100 -9.05 -29.59 -0.65
N THR A 101 -8.42 -29.93 -1.76
CA THR A 101 -8.47 -29.15 -3.00
C THR A 101 -9.90 -29.02 -3.57
N SER A 102 -10.85 -29.85 -3.13
CA SER A 102 -12.25 -29.72 -3.53
C SER A 102 -13.00 -28.58 -2.87
N ALA A 103 -12.37 -27.94 -1.88
CA ALA A 103 -12.92 -26.74 -1.23
C ALA A 103 -12.68 -25.46 -2.04
N VAL A 104 -11.79 -25.48 -3.02
CA VAL A 104 -11.41 -24.30 -3.78
C VAL A 104 -11.77 -24.44 -5.27
N PRO A 105 -11.91 -23.33 -6.01
CA PRO A 105 -12.11 -23.37 -7.46
C PRO A 105 -10.96 -24.09 -8.17
N GLU A 106 -11.26 -24.78 -9.29
CA GLU A 106 -10.24 -25.47 -10.11
C GLU A 106 -9.22 -24.50 -10.71
N SER A 107 -9.64 -23.28 -11.00
CA SER A 107 -8.77 -22.20 -11.47
C SER A 107 -9.18 -20.86 -10.85
N ARG A 108 -8.22 -19.94 -10.80
CA ARG A 108 -8.40 -18.60 -10.22
C ARG A 108 -7.83 -17.51 -11.11
N ASP A 109 -8.46 -16.36 -11.02
CA ASP A 109 -7.97 -15.10 -11.55
C ASP A 109 -7.28 -14.32 -10.42
N TRP A 110 -6.08 -13.85 -10.71
CA TRP A 110 -5.25 -13.15 -9.72
C TRP A 110 -4.97 -11.73 -10.17
N THR A 111 -5.39 -10.76 -9.37
CA THR A 111 -5.03 -9.35 -9.51
C THR A 111 -4.10 -8.98 -8.36
N VAL A 112 -2.80 -8.91 -8.64
CA VAL A 112 -1.78 -8.58 -7.63
C VAL A 112 -1.46 -7.11 -7.70
N VAL A 113 -1.65 -6.39 -6.58
CA VAL A 113 -1.45 -4.95 -6.48
C VAL A 113 -0.30 -4.65 -5.53
N PHE A 114 0.84 -4.23 -6.08
CA PHE A 114 1.99 -3.77 -5.31
C PHE A 114 1.80 -2.30 -4.94
N ARG A 115 1.64 -2.00 -3.66
CA ARG A 115 1.28 -0.68 -3.13
C ARG A 115 2.51 0.14 -2.73
N GLY A 116 2.47 1.44 -3.01
CA GLY A 116 3.53 2.36 -2.61
C GLY A 116 4.83 2.16 -3.39
N VAL A 117 4.75 1.80 -4.67
CA VAL A 117 5.92 1.58 -5.53
C VAL A 117 6.03 2.65 -6.61
N ALA A 118 7.26 2.94 -7.02
CA ALA A 118 7.55 3.78 -8.17
C ALA A 118 7.10 3.09 -9.48
N PRO A 119 6.83 3.87 -10.55
CA PRO A 119 6.52 3.32 -11.85
C PRO A 119 7.57 2.32 -12.33
N VAL A 120 7.11 1.22 -12.92
CA VAL A 120 7.94 0.22 -13.59
C VAL A 120 7.60 0.28 -15.08
N ASP A 121 8.60 0.17 -15.93
CA ASP A 121 8.36 0.05 -17.37
C ASP A 121 7.59 -1.26 -17.67
N ALA A 122 6.29 -1.11 -17.92
CA ALA A 122 5.38 -2.22 -18.12
C ALA A 122 5.76 -3.07 -19.35
N ALA A 123 6.38 -2.47 -20.36
CA ALA A 123 6.71 -3.17 -21.61
C ALA A 123 7.90 -4.12 -21.50
N SER A 124 8.81 -3.87 -20.56
CA SER A 124 10.09 -4.59 -20.45
C SER A 124 10.25 -5.41 -19.17
N GLY A 125 9.31 -5.30 -18.22
CA GLY A 125 9.66 -5.62 -16.84
C GLY A 125 8.88 -6.74 -16.16
N VAL A 126 7.66 -7.08 -16.55
CA VAL A 126 6.87 -8.07 -15.81
C VAL A 126 6.72 -9.35 -16.59
N ARG A 127 6.94 -10.48 -15.92
CA ARG A 127 6.79 -11.83 -16.50
C ARG A 127 5.95 -12.68 -15.56
N ALA A 128 5.11 -13.56 -16.12
CA ALA A 128 4.29 -14.47 -15.33
C ALA A 128 4.36 -15.91 -15.88
N TRP A 129 4.24 -16.87 -14.97
CA TRP A 129 4.24 -18.30 -15.28
C TRP A 129 3.18 -19.02 -14.45
N SER A 130 2.53 -20.02 -15.09
CA SER A 130 1.74 -21.03 -14.41
C SER A 130 2.50 -22.35 -14.46
N GLY A 131 3.00 -22.83 -13.34
CA GLY A 131 4.01 -23.88 -13.33
C GLY A 131 5.28 -23.41 -14.06
N GLU A 132 5.66 -24.13 -15.12
CA GLU A 132 6.79 -23.78 -16.00
C GLU A 132 6.35 -23.03 -17.28
N ALA A 133 5.05 -22.97 -17.55
CA ALA A 133 4.51 -22.37 -18.77
C ALA A 133 4.36 -20.85 -18.60
N PRO A 134 4.90 -20.02 -19.52
CA PRO A 134 4.64 -18.60 -19.50
C PRO A 134 3.15 -18.31 -19.76
N VAL A 135 2.62 -17.33 -19.02
CA VAL A 135 1.24 -16.86 -19.18
C VAL A 135 1.22 -15.36 -19.45
N GLU A 136 0.19 -14.91 -20.15
CA GLU A 136 -0.03 -13.50 -20.41
C GLU A 136 -0.42 -12.78 -19.11
N ALA A 137 0.17 -11.61 -18.88
CA ALA A 137 -0.13 -10.75 -17.76
C ALA A 137 -0.51 -9.35 -18.25
N THR A 138 -1.61 -8.83 -17.74
CA THR A 138 -1.96 -7.42 -17.93
C THR A 138 -1.31 -6.60 -16.84
N VAL A 139 -0.61 -5.52 -17.21
CA VAL A 139 0.13 -4.67 -16.29
C VAL A 139 -0.38 -3.23 -16.40
N ALA A 140 -0.69 -2.62 -15.26
CA ALA A 140 -1.12 -1.22 -15.17
C ALA A 140 -0.45 -0.54 -13.98
N TYR A 141 -0.21 0.76 -14.10
CA TYR A 141 0.27 1.59 -12.99
C TYR A 141 -0.72 2.71 -12.71
N ASP A 142 -1.05 2.89 -11.44
CA ASP A 142 -1.91 3.97 -10.95
C ASP A 142 -1.04 4.98 -10.15
N GLU A 143 -0.86 6.17 -10.71
CA GLU A 143 -0.09 7.25 -10.09
C GLU A 143 -0.74 7.78 -8.81
N ALA A 144 -2.08 7.83 -8.76
CA ALA A 144 -2.80 8.38 -7.61
C ALA A 144 -2.62 7.53 -6.35
N THR A 145 -2.46 6.23 -6.51
CA THR A 145 -2.24 5.29 -5.41
C THR A 145 -0.82 4.72 -5.38
N MET A 146 0.05 5.16 -6.30
CA MET A 146 1.42 4.65 -6.45
C MET A 146 1.45 3.13 -6.48
N SER A 147 0.65 2.53 -7.35
CA SER A 147 0.41 1.09 -7.34
C SER A 147 0.63 0.45 -8.69
N LEU A 148 1.43 -0.62 -8.71
CA LEU A 148 1.58 -1.49 -9.86
C LEU A 148 0.59 -2.66 -9.73
N THR A 149 -0.28 -2.81 -10.71
CA THR A 149 -1.24 -3.92 -10.79
C THR A 149 -0.82 -4.91 -11.86
N VAL A 150 -0.79 -6.19 -11.53
CA VAL A 150 -0.51 -7.29 -12.45
C VAL A 150 -1.66 -8.27 -12.36
N SER A 151 -2.36 -8.48 -13.47
CA SER A 151 -3.50 -9.40 -13.55
C SER A 151 -3.16 -10.59 -14.46
N VAL A 152 -3.47 -11.79 -13.98
CA VAL A 152 -3.37 -13.06 -14.70
C VAL A 152 -4.66 -13.86 -14.47
N THR A 153 -5.16 -14.53 -15.49
CA THR A 153 -6.45 -15.24 -15.44
C THR A 153 -6.28 -16.73 -15.68
N GLY A 154 -7.23 -17.53 -15.19
CA GLY A 154 -7.33 -18.95 -15.47
C GLY A 154 -6.18 -19.80 -14.90
N ILE A 155 -5.54 -19.36 -13.81
CA ILE A 155 -4.45 -20.11 -13.19
C ILE A 155 -5.01 -21.31 -12.43
N SER A 156 -4.61 -22.53 -12.84
CA SER A 156 -5.03 -23.75 -12.15
C SER A 156 -4.61 -23.74 -10.68
N SER A 157 -5.53 -24.10 -9.78
CA SER A 157 -5.23 -24.23 -8.35
C SER A 157 -4.23 -25.36 -8.04
N ALA A 158 -4.04 -26.29 -8.96
CA ALA A 158 -3.04 -27.36 -8.88
C ALA A 158 -1.65 -26.93 -9.40
N ALA A 159 -1.52 -25.74 -10.01
CA ALA A 159 -0.26 -25.20 -10.51
C ALA A 159 0.24 -24.06 -9.64
N SER A 160 1.54 -23.81 -9.66
CA SER A 160 2.09 -22.58 -9.06
C SER A 160 1.87 -21.39 -9.98
N LEU A 161 1.68 -20.21 -9.39
CA LEU A 161 1.80 -18.92 -10.08
C LEU A 161 3.11 -18.26 -9.65
N ARG A 162 3.86 -17.72 -10.62
CA ARG A 162 5.01 -16.86 -10.38
C ARG A 162 4.88 -15.60 -11.22
N ILE A 163 4.95 -14.45 -10.58
CA ILE A 163 5.06 -13.13 -11.21
C ILE A 163 6.42 -12.57 -10.83
N GLU A 164 7.22 -12.18 -11.81
CA GLU A 164 8.56 -11.64 -11.61
C GLU A 164 8.67 -10.26 -12.23
N ILE A 165 9.29 -9.34 -11.50
CA ILE A 165 9.68 -8.01 -11.92
C ILE A 165 11.21 -7.98 -11.97
N PRO A 166 11.82 -8.23 -13.15
CA PRO A 166 13.27 -8.44 -13.27
C PRO A 166 14.13 -7.25 -12.81
N GLY A 167 13.65 -6.02 -13.01
CA GLY A 167 14.32 -4.80 -12.53
C GLY A 167 14.10 -4.50 -11.05
N GLY A 168 13.36 -5.38 -10.36
CA GLY A 168 12.93 -5.15 -8.98
C GLY A 168 11.87 -4.06 -8.85
N LEU A 169 11.30 -3.95 -7.66
CA LEU A 169 10.41 -2.86 -7.29
C LEU A 169 11.18 -1.84 -6.45
N ARG A 170 10.89 -0.58 -6.63
CA ARG A 170 11.38 0.50 -5.77
C ARG A 170 10.20 1.12 -5.02
N ILE A 171 10.41 1.47 -3.76
CA ILE A 171 9.41 2.24 -3.02
C ILE A 171 9.27 3.61 -3.69
N ALA A 172 8.03 4.07 -3.86
CA ALA A 172 7.75 5.40 -4.37
C ALA A 172 8.15 6.46 -3.33
N ASP A 173 8.64 7.58 -3.81
CA ASP A 173 8.86 8.75 -2.96
C ASP A 173 7.50 9.32 -2.53
N ASN A 174 7.38 9.71 -1.27
CA ASN A 174 6.18 10.37 -0.80
C ASN A 174 6.08 11.79 -1.38
N PRO A 175 4.92 12.23 -1.89
CA PRO A 175 4.72 13.55 -2.47
C PRO A 175 4.53 14.61 -1.37
N VAL A 176 5.56 14.79 -0.52
CA VAL A 176 5.50 15.62 0.70
C VAL A 176 5.01 17.04 0.43
N GLU A 177 5.53 17.70 -0.61
CA GLU A 177 5.16 19.09 -0.94
C GLU A 177 3.71 19.17 -1.43
N SER A 178 3.28 18.23 -2.26
CA SER A 178 1.90 18.16 -2.75
C SER A 178 0.92 17.89 -1.62
N ASP A 179 1.23 16.92 -0.76
CA ASP A 179 0.39 16.56 0.38
C ASP A 179 0.30 17.71 1.40
N ALA A 180 1.42 18.41 1.65
CA ALA A 180 1.44 19.59 2.52
C ALA A 180 0.64 20.76 1.93
N MET A 181 0.76 21.00 0.63
CA MET A 181 -0.02 22.02 -0.07
C MET A 181 -1.51 21.73 0.03
N ASP A 182 -1.93 20.50 -0.28
CA ASP A 182 -3.34 20.11 -0.24
C ASP A 182 -3.93 20.24 1.17
N LEU A 183 -3.23 19.77 2.18
CA LEU A 183 -3.60 19.94 3.58
C LEU A 183 -3.78 21.41 3.94
N LEU A 184 -2.82 22.27 3.59
CA LEU A 184 -2.84 23.70 3.92
C LEU A 184 -3.93 24.44 3.17
N LEU A 185 -4.23 24.08 1.92
CA LEU A 185 -5.34 24.69 1.15
C LEU A 185 -6.68 24.49 1.88
N HIS A 186 -6.93 23.30 2.41
CA HIS A 186 -8.18 22.97 3.09
C HIS A 186 -8.21 23.37 4.57
N ALA A 187 -7.06 23.69 5.18
CA ALA A 187 -7.00 24.10 6.59
C ALA A 187 -7.68 25.44 6.84
N GLN A 188 -8.43 25.56 7.94
CA GLN A 188 -9.06 26.79 8.39
C GLN A 188 -8.07 27.61 9.25
N MET A 189 -7.28 28.46 8.59
CA MET A 189 -6.25 29.29 9.24
C MET A 189 -5.86 30.48 8.36
N LEU A 190 -5.10 31.42 8.90
CA LEU A 190 -4.64 32.59 8.17
C LEU A 190 -3.76 32.21 6.96
N TYR A 191 -4.01 32.86 5.83
CA TYR A 191 -3.26 32.61 4.58
C TYR A 191 -1.74 32.78 4.78
N ARG A 192 -1.33 33.81 5.50
CA ARG A 192 0.08 34.07 5.80
C ARG A 192 0.75 32.91 6.55
N THR A 193 0.04 32.31 7.49
CA THR A 193 0.54 31.15 8.24
C THR A 193 0.68 29.91 7.35
N LYS A 194 -0.27 29.70 6.40
CA LYS A 194 -0.17 28.63 5.39
C LYS A 194 1.09 28.80 4.53
N GLU A 195 1.31 30.03 4.05
CA GLU A 195 2.46 30.36 3.21
C GLU A 195 3.79 30.09 3.95
N LEU A 196 3.90 30.55 5.20
CA LEU A 196 5.09 30.31 6.01
C LEU A 196 5.32 28.83 6.30
N ALA A 197 4.27 28.08 6.59
CA ALA A 197 4.35 26.64 6.82
C ALA A 197 4.83 25.90 5.55
N LEU A 198 4.27 26.23 4.39
CA LEU A 198 4.69 25.62 3.12
C LEU A 198 6.14 25.96 2.77
N GLN A 199 6.56 27.22 3.00
CA GLN A 199 7.95 27.63 2.82
C GLN A 199 8.91 26.89 3.76
N ALA A 200 8.49 26.63 5.01
CA ALA A 200 9.27 25.83 5.95
C ALA A 200 9.41 24.39 5.46
N VAL A 201 8.32 23.77 5.02
CA VAL A 201 8.34 22.40 4.43
C VAL A 201 9.29 22.35 3.23
N HIS A 202 9.14 23.26 2.28
CA HIS A 202 9.97 23.31 1.07
C HIS A 202 11.47 23.48 1.36
N LYS A 203 11.81 24.39 2.31
CA LYS A 203 13.21 24.72 2.59
C LYS A 203 13.93 23.77 3.54
N LEU A 204 13.21 23.17 4.46
CA LEU A 204 13.78 22.45 5.60
C LEU A 204 13.43 20.95 5.57
N GLY A 205 12.48 20.52 4.71
CA GLY A 205 12.00 19.15 4.71
C GLY A 205 11.61 18.68 6.12
N ILE A 206 12.07 17.53 6.55
CA ILE A 206 11.83 16.99 7.90
C ILE A 206 12.27 17.94 9.02
N GLY A 207 13.27 18.80 8.79
CA GLY A 207 13.70 19.83 9.74
C GLY A 207 12.63 20.89 10.04
N ALA A 208 11.61 21.03 9.20
CA ALA A 208 10.50 21.95 9.42
C ALA A 208 9.66 21.60 10.66
N ILE A 209 9.68 20.37 11.14
CA ILE A 209 8.89 19.90 12.30
C ILE A 209 9.10 20.80 13.52
N GLY A 210 10.35 21.17 13.82
CA GLY A 210 10.66 22.09 14.91
C GLY A 210 10.03 23.48 14.72
N ALA A 211 10.11 24.04 13.52
CA ALA A 211 9.52 25.33 13.18
C ALA A 211 7.99 25.29 13.25
N LEU A 212 7.35 24.27 12.69
CA LEU A 212 5.90 24.09 12.69
C LEU A 212 5.34 23.98 14.11
N ARG A 213 6.02 23.25 15.00
CA ARG A 213 5.63 23.12 16.42
C ARG A 213 5.72 24.44 17.19
N THR A 214 6.56 25.37 16.76
CA THR A 214 6.70 26.69 17.40
C THR A 214 5.72 27.72 16.86
N MET A 215 5.16 27.55 15.69
CA MET A 215 4.18 28.47 15.08
C MET A 215 2.90 28.62 15.91
N ASN A 216 2.59 27.66 16.79
CA ASN A 216 1.45 27.72 17.70
C ASN A 216 1.79 28.15 19.14
N ARG A 217 3.07 28.34 19.46
CA ARG A 217 3.55 28.61 20.84
C ARG A 217 4.17 29.99 21.06
N GLY A 218 4.14 30.85 20.04
CA GLY A 218 4.68 32.20 20.15
C GLY A 218 3.92 33.06 21.18
N PRO A 219 4.59 34.04 21.79
CA PRO A 219 3.91 34.97 22.71
C PRO A 219 2.79 35.70 21.96
N ARG A 220 1.57 35.59 22.46
CA ARG A 220 0.40 36.34 21.95
C ARG A 220 0.52 37.83 22.35
N TYR A 221 1.44 38.56 21.72
CA TYR A 221 1.47 40.01 21.85
C TYR A 221 0.42 40.62 20.93
N ALA A 222 -0.30 41.57 21.42
CA ALA A 222 -1.46 42.22 20.79
C ALA A 222 -1.18 42.80 19.38
N ASN A 223 0.06 42.91 18.96
CA ASN A 223 0.48 43.47 17.68
C ASN A 223 1.05 42.44 16.69
N ASP A 224 1.27 41.17 17.12
CA ASP A 224 1.78 40.11 16.27
C ASP A 224 0.65 39.15 15.81
N PHE A 225 -0.37 39.73 15.24
CA PHE A 225 -1.60 39.06 14.78
C PHE A 225 -1.40 37.97 13.75
N TRP A 226 -0.20 37.73 13.29
CA TRP A 226 0.05 36.97 12.08
C TRP A 226 0.92 35.75 12.21
N ILE A 227 1.48 35.47 13.37
CA ILE A 227 2.56 34.47 13.44
C ILE A 227 2.13 33.14 14.08
N THR A 228 0.92 33.08 14.68
CA THR A 228 0.72 32.04 15.70
C THR A 228 -0.62 31.28 15.67
N ASP A 229 -1.30 31.22 14.57
CA ASP A 229 -2.58 30.52 14.51
C ASP A 229 -2.54 29.26 13.63
N MET A 230 -1.51 28.42 13.84
CA MET A 230 -1.56 27.07 13.29
C MET A 230 -2.30 26.17 14.28
N PRO A 231 -3.46 25.58 13.90
CA PRO A 231 -4.14 24.59 14.73
C PRO A 231 -3.25 23.38 15.00
N ASP A 232 -3.28 22.83 16.22
CA ASP A 232 -2.49 21.65 16.59
C ASP A 232 -2.74 20.46 15.64
N ALA A 233 -3.98 20.28 15.19
CA ALA A 233 -4.33 19.26 14.21
C ALA A 233 -3.61 19.44 12.87
N VAL A 234 -3.47 20.68 12.39
CA VAL A 234 -2.75 20.96 11.13
C VAL A 234 -1.25 20.76 11.31
N ALA A 235 -0.69 21.24 12.43
CA ALA A 235 0.73 21.02 12.74
C ALA A 235 1.06 19.53 12.85
N GLY A 236 0.22 18.74 13.53
CA GLY A 236 0.37 17.29 13.65
C GLY A 236 0.24 16.55 12.32
N ALA A 237 -0.68 16.98 11.46
CA ALA A 237 -0.83 16.39 10.12
C ALA A 237 0.35 16.72 9.20
N LEU A 238 0.91 17.94 9.26
CA LEU A 238 2.14 18.30 8.55
C LEU A 238 3.34 17.51 9.06
N GLU A 239 3.45 17.34 10.38
CA GLU A 239 4.50 16.49 10.98
C GLU A 239 4.39 15.05 10.46
N GLU A 240 3.19 14.48 10.40
CA GLU A 240 2.95 13.14 9.84
C GLU A 240 3.41 13.04 8.38
N ILE A 241 3.06 14.04 7.54
CA ILE A 241 3.48 14.09 6.14
C ILE A 241 5.01 14.07 6.04
N LEU A 242 5.69 14.91 6.82
CA LEU A 242 7.15 14.99 6.84
C LEU A 242 7.83 13.71 7.35
N LEU A 243 7.21 13.02 8.31
CA LEU A 243 7.76 11.77 8.88
C LEU A 243 7.58 10.56 7.97
N ARG A 244 6.75 10.66 6.92
CA ARG A 244 6.60 9.62 5.90
C ARG A 244 7.71 9.65 4.86
N SER A 245 8.44 10.75 4.73
CA SER A 245 9.54 10.95 3.77
C SER A 245 10.83 10.23 4.16
#